data_a52d03a063f03e54c97123835b0c9210
#
_entry.id   a52d03a063f03e54c97123835b0c9210
#
_cell.length_a   1.000
_cell.length_b   1.000
_cell.length_c   1.000
_cell.angle_alpha   90.00
_cell.angle_beta   90.00
_cell.angle_gamma   90.00
#
_symmetry.space_group_name_H-M   'P 1'
#
loop_
_entity.id
_entity.type
_entity.pdbx_description
1 polymer ?
#
loop_
_entity_poly.entity_id
_entity_poly.type
_entity_poly.pdbx_seq_one_letter_code
_entity_poly.pdbx_strand_id
1 'polypeptide(L)'
;MKKFFLTLFCVICNLNLIAQVTDVRKGDILIVNGVKGIVFYVDDSGCHGTMMSVKAFRGTKNLFCSKISLLNGTLMASATDGKSNTEKLFAYAVSKNIALTEFPVFNWCKSLGYGWYIPSIEQLKTFVNYWLGNDELEVDWGDEEFSQSNDSSIPHTKKVNDIMMNEGGIPFLNGVFSSTVSKDKKVSVFEYNKTDGSWSFSDVSPTKIDKYSVGRAFYDF
;
A
#
# COMPACT_ATOMS: atom_id res chain seq x y z
N MET A 1 57.86 35.66 15.39
CA MET A 1 56.47 35.93 15.02
C MET A 1 55.92 34.70 14.32
N LYS A 2 55.10 33.86 15.02
CA LYS A 2 54.50 32.65 14.46
C LYS A 2 53.11 33.01 13.99
N LYS A 3 52.86 32.86 12.68
CA LYS A 3 51.55 33.07 12.07
C LYS A 3 50.68 31.82 12.32
N PHE A 4 49.62 31.98 13.10
CA PHE A 4 48.58 30.99 13.27
C PHE A 4 47.66 31.00 12.03
N PHE A 5 47.67 29.93 11.25
CA PHE A 5 46.67 29.68 10.23
C PHE A 5 45.42 29.05 10.90
N LEU A 6 44.37 29.83 11.04
CA LEU A 6 43.07 29.37 11.47
C LEU A 6 42.34 28.76 10.26
N THR A 7 42.44 27.44 10.13
CA THR A 7 41.67 26.72 9.11
C THR A 7 40.21 26.63 9.57
N LEU A 8 39.36 27.49 8.99
CA LEU A 8 37.91 27.44 9.17
C LEU A 8 37.37 26.22 8.46
N PHE A 9 37.09 25.16 9.23
CA PHE A 9 36.40 23.96 8.71
C PHE A 9 34.93 24.30 8.54
N CYS A 10 34.55 24.68 7.31
CA CYS A 10 33.14 24.83 6.95
C CYS A 10 32.50 23.44 6.93
N VAL A 11 31.89 23.03 8.04
CA VAL A 11 30.99 21.90 8.08
C VAL A 11 29.74 22.34 7.31
N ILE A 12 29.68 21.99 6.02
CA ILE A 12 28.43 22.06 5.23
C ILE A 12 27.56 20.95 5.77
N CYS A 13 26.75 21.26 6.78
CA CYS A 13 25.57 20.47 7.09
C CYS A 13 24.72 20.49 5.83
N ASN A 14 24.70 19.38 5.11
CA ASN A 14 23.64 19.09 4.16
C ASN A 14 22.33 18.99 4.96
N LEU A 15 21.75 20.12 5.26
CA LEU A 15 20.33 20.23 5.58
C LEU A 15 19.62 19.83 4.30
N ASN A 16 19.28 18.55 4.19
CA ASN A 16 18.19 18.16 3.33
C ASN A 16 16.98 18.97 3.83
N LEU A 17 16.74 20.12 3.23
CA LEU A 17 15.47 20.80 3.30
C LEU A 17 14.47 19.82 2.66
N ILE A 18 13.94 18.92 3.45
CA ILE A 18 12.63 18.36 3.17
C ILE A 18 11.74 19.59 3.29
N ALA A 19 11.39 20.18 2.15
CA ALA A 19 10.33 21.18 2.10
C ALA A 19 9.18 20.54 2.86
N GLN A 20 8.86 21.08 4.03
CA GLN A 20 7.67 20.67 4.76
C GLN A 20 6.51 20.94 3.80
N VAL A 21 5.99 19.89 3.20
CA VAL A 21 4.80 19.98 2.36
C VAL A 21 3.67 20.26 3.33
N THR A 22 3.46 21.55 3.58
CA THR A 22 2.35 22.04 4.38
C THR A 22 1.12 22.04 3.48
N ASP A 23 0.02 21.48 4.00
CA ASP A 23 -1.31 21.47 3.34
C ASP A 23 -1.47 20.36 2.27
N VAL A 24 -0.98 19.14 2.54
CA VAL A 24 -1.29 17.96 1.73
C VAL A 24 -2.76 17.59 1.91
N ARG A 25 -3.41 17.24 0.80
CA ARG A 25 -4.84 16.90 0.78
C ARG A 25 -5.08 15.54 0.16
N LYS A 26 -6.17 14.91 0.55
CA LYS A 26 -6.64 13.70 -0.10
C LYS A 26 -6.86 13.94 -1.61
N GLY A 27 -6.33 13.07 -2.43
CA GLY A 27 -6.32 13.19 -3.90
C GLY A 27 -5.07 13.82 -4.49
N ASP A 28 -4.19 14.41 -3.67
CA ASP A 28 -2.90 14.92 -4.14
C ASP A 28 -1.99 13.78 -4.60
N ILE A 29 -1.12 14.12 -5.54
CA ILE A 29 -0.07 13.21 -6.01
C ILE A 29 1.27 13.62 -5.40
N LEU A 30 1.83 12.74 -4.60
CA LEU A 30 3.19 12.91 -4.06
C LEU A 30 4.16 11.98 -4.79
N ILE A 31 5.44 12.38 -4.79
CA ILE A 31 6.52 11.58 -5.39
C ILE A 31 7.56 11.27 -4.30
N VAL A 32 7.72 9.98 -3.99
CA VAL A 32 8.71 9.49 -3.04
C VAL A 32 9.60 8.45 -3.72
N ASN A 33 10.91 8.64 -3.67
CA ASN A 33 11.89 7.78 -4.36
C ASN A 33 11.61 7.63 -5.87
N GLY A 34 11.04 8.67 -6.52
CA GLY A 34 10.64 8.62 -7.93
C GLY A 34 9.34 7.83 -8.20
N VAL A 35 8.66 7.37 -7.17
CA VAL A 35 7.38 6.66 -7.26
C VAL A 35 6.24 7.62 -6.93
N LYS A 36 5.27 7.76 -7.84
CA LYS A 36 4.06 8.53 -7.63
C LYS A 36 3.05 7.76 -6.78
N GLY A 37 2.45 8.44 -5.80
CA GLY A 37 1.35 7.91 -5.00
C GLY A 37 0.21 8.91 -4.90
N ILE A 38 -1.04 8.41 -4.84
CA ILE A 38 -2.22 9.21 -4.52
C ILE A 38 -2.44 9.20 -3.02
N VAL A 39 -2.57 10.39 -2.43
CA VAL A 39 -2.86 10.56 -1.00
C VAL A 39 -4.33 10.23 -0.75
N PHE A 40 -4.60 9.38 0.22
CA PHE A 40 -5.96 8.99 0.60
C PHE A 40 -6.26 9.19 2.08
N TYR A 41 -5.24 9.36 2.89
CA TYR A 41 -5.38 9.69 4.30
C TYR A 41 -4.41 10.81 4.66
N VAL A 42 -4.87 11.78 5.44
CA VAL A 42 -4.09 12.88 6.02
C VAL A 42 -4.60 13.08 7.43
N ASP A 43 -3.70 13.21 8.39
CA ASP A 43 -4.06 13.51 9.77
C ASP A 43 -4.48 14.99 9.95
N ASP A 44 -4.96 15.33 11.13
CA ASP A 44 -5.42 16.68 11.45
C ASP A 44 -4.31 17.74 11.35
N SER A 45 -3.06 17.36 11.40
CA SER A 45 -1.93 18.28 11.26
C SER A 45 -1.66 18.68 9.80
N GLY A 46 -2.17 17.91 8.84
CA GLY A 46 -1.86 18.07 7.42
C GLY A 46 -0.43 17.73 7.02
N CYS A 47 0.37 17.23 7.97
CA CYS A 47 1.80 16.95 7.77
C CYS A 47 2.11 15.45 7.65
N HIS A 48 1.20 14.58 8.11
CA HIS A 48 1.34 13.14 8.07
C HIS A 48 0.14 12.51 7.39
N GLY A 49 0.42 11.44 6.67
CA GLY A 49 -0.65 10.76 5.96
C GLY A 49 -0.17 9.48 5.30
N THR A 50 -1.05 8.90 4.50
CA THR A 50 -0.75 7.67 3.75
C THR A 50 -1.14 7.87 2.29
N MET A 51 -0.26 7.43 1.39
CA MET A 51 -0.53 7.39 -0.04
C MET A 51 -0.41 5.97 -0.60
N MET A 52 -1.11 5.70 -1.69
CA MET A 52 -1.03 4.45 -2.44
C MET A 52 -0.31 4.68 -3.77
N SER A 53 0.59 3.77 -4.14
CA SER A 53 1.27 3.83 -5.43
C SER A 53 0.28 3.82 -6.61
N VAL A 54 0.43 4.74 -7.56
CA VAL A 54 -0.39 4.76 -8.80
C VAL A 54 -0.06 3.57 -9.69
N LYS A 55 1.18 3.09 -9.64
CA LYS A 55 1.59 1.82 -10.26
C LYS A 55 1.15 0.65 -9.39
N ALA A 56 0.85 -0.47 -10.04
CA ALA A 56 0.54 -1.71 -9.35
C ALA A 56 1.41 -2.86 -9.87
N PHE A 57 1.69 -3.80 -9.00
CA PHE A 57 2.30 -5.06 -9.39
C PHE A 57 1.26 -5.96 -10.04
N ARG A 58 1.58 -6.47 -11.21
CA ARG A 58 0.79 -7.48 -11.95
C ARG A 58 1.68 -8.64 -12.32
N GLY A 59 1.11 -9.82 -12.33
CA GLY A 59 1.79 -11.03 -12.74
C GLY A 59 0.79 -12.07 -13.26
N THR A 60 1.28 -13.26 -13.59
CA THR A 60 0.44 -14.31 -14.17
C THR A 60 -0.08 -15.29 -13.15
N LYS A 61 0.64 -15.52 -12.08
CA LYS A 61 0.29 -16.48 -10.99
C LYS A 61 1.20 -16.29 -9.78
N ASN A 62 0.75 -16.81 -8.63
CA ASN A 62 1.53 -16.85 -7.39
C ASN A 62 2.08 -15.49 -6.96
N LEU A 63 1.27 -14.42 -7.11
CA LEU A 63 1.75 -13.05 -6.93
C LEU A 63 2.17 -12.75 -5.50
N PHE A 64 1.58 -13.43 -4.52
CA PHE A 64 1.90 -13.23 -3.10
C PHE A 64 3.09 -14.09 -2.68
N CYS A 65 3.05 -15.39 -2.92
CA CYS A 65 4.17 -16.31 -2.68
C CYS A 65 4.13 -17.50 -3.63
N SER A 66 5.30 -18.07 -3.94
CA SER A 66 5.44 -19.22 -4.83
C SER A 66 4.91 -20.52 -4.21
N LYS A 67 5.05 -20.68 -2.89
CA LYS A 67 4.63 -21.87 -2.14
C LYS A 67 4.10 -21.47 -0.76
N ILE A 68 2.96 -22.06 -0.37
CA ILE A 68 2.33 -21.79 0.92
C ILE A 68 3.20 -22.22 2.12
N SER A 69 4.09 -23.20 1.93
CA SER A 69 5.03 -23.64 2.96
C SER A 69 6.05 -22.57 3.37
N LEU A 70 6.27 -21.57 2.52
CA LEU A 70 7.14 -20.44 2.82
C LEU A 70 6.53 -19.45 3.80
N LEU A 71 5.21 -19.48 3.99
CA LEU A 71 4.52 -18.60 4.92
C LEU A 71 4.41 -19.23 6.31
N ASN A 72 4.80 -18.45 7.31
CA ASN A 72 4.46 -18.73 8.70
C ASN A 72 3.23 -17.90 9.06
N GLY A 73 2.13 -18.54 9.47
CA GLY A 73 0.83 -17.88 9.73
C GLY A 73 0.85 -16.85 10.87
N THR A 74 1.94 -16.77 11.66
CA THR A 74 2.11 -15.73 12.71
C THR A 74 2.99 -14.57 12.24
N LEU A 75 3.66 -14.70 11.09
CA LEU A 75 4.66 -13.73 10.64
C LEU A 75 4.03 -12.39 10.24
N MET A 76 2.92 -12.45 9.54
CA MET A 76 2.24 -11.30 8.94
C MET A 76 0.80 -11.19 9.45
N ALA A 77 0.62 -11.33 10.77
CA ALA A 77 -0.71 -11.41 11.39
C ALA A 77 -1.32 -10.04 11.74
N SER A 78 -0.58 -8.93 11.57
CA SER A 78 -1.15 -7.62 11.88
C SER A 78 -2.24 -7.24 10.89
N ALA A 79 -3.43 -6.96 11.43
CA ALA A 79 -4.54 -6.45 10.63
C ALA A 79 -4.41 -4.93 10.35
N THR A 80 -3.64 -4.21 11.17
CA THR A 80 -3.57 -2.74 11.16
C THR A 80 -2.23 -2.18 10.68
N ASP A 81 -1.16 -2.99 10.62
CA ASP A 81 0.19 -2.54 10.34
C ASP A 81 0.83 -3.36 9.20
N GLY A 82 0.60 -2.90 7.98
CA GLY A 82 1.15 -3.51 6.76
C GLY A 82 2.66 -3.31 6.63
N LYS A 83 3.19 -2.20 7.16
CA LYS A 83 4.62 -1.92 7.19
C LYS A 83 5.35 -2.97 8.04
N SER A 84 4.89 -3.19 9.26
CA SER A 84 5.42 -4.25 10.13
C SER A 84 5.30 -5.64 9.48
N ASN A 85 4.17 -5.97 8.84
CA ASN A 85 4.02 -7.23 8.11
C ASN A 85 5.07 -7.38 7.01
N THR A 86 5.28 -6.33 6.21
CA THR A 86 6.24 -6.32 5.11
C THR A 86 7.68 -6.46 5.61
N GLU A 87 8.07 -5.71 6.64
CA GLU A 87 9.40 -5.76 7.24
C GLU A 87 9.69 -7.12 7.88
N LYS A 88 8.72 -7.71 8.58
CA LYS A 88 8.84 -9.07 9.14
C LYS A 88 9.07 -10.11 8.06
N LEU A 89 8.37 -9.99 6.91
CA LEU A 89 8.61 -10.89 5.78
C LEU A 89 10.04 -10.75 5.25
N PHE A 90 10.53 -9.53 5.09
CA PHE A 90 11.92 -9.30 4.64
C PHE A 90 12.94 -9.89 5.60
N ALA A 91 12.78 -9.65 6.89
CA ALA A 91 13.66 -10.22 7.92
C ALA A 91 13.60 -11.77 7.93
N TYR A 92 12.40 -12.33 7.80
CA TYR A 92 12.21 -13.79 7.72
C TYR A 92 12.90 -14.38 6.50
N ALA A 93 12.71 -13.80 5.31
CA ALA A 93 13.34 -14.27 4.08
C ALA A 93 14.87 -14.29 4.23
N VAL A 94 15.46 -13.24 4.79
CA VAL A 94 16.90 -13.17 5.09
C VAL A 94 17.31 -14.28 6.08
N SER A 95 16.61 -14.39 7.22
CA SER A 95 16.95 -15.37 8.26
C SER A 95 16.88 -16.83 7.82
N LYS A 96 16.04 -17.12 6.82
CA LYS A 96 15.85 -18.47 6.26
C LYS A 96 16.58 -18.69 4.94
N ASN A 97 17.35 -17.71 4.49
CA ASN A 97 18.03 -17.74 3.18
C ASN A 97 17.05 -18.03 2.02
N ILE A 98 15.85 -17.44 2.08
CA ILE A 98 14.83 -17.53 1.04
C ILE A 98 15.00 -16.34 0.11
N ALA A 99 15.08 -16.60 -1.19
CA ALA A 99 15.15 -15.52 -2.19
C ALA A 99 13.85 -14.71 -2.17
N LEU A 100 13.94 -13.38 -2.20
CA LEU A 100 12.75 -12.52 -2.15
C LEU A 100 11.88 -12.66 -3.40
N THR A 101 12.42 -13.20 -4.49
CA THR A 101 11.68 -13.59 -5.70
C THR A 101 10.60 -14.64 -5.45
N GLU A 102 10.70 -15.40 -4.35
CA GLU A 102 9.65 -16.33 -3.91
C GLU A 102 8.39 -15.59 -3.39
N PHE A 103 8.50 -14.29 -3.16
CA PHE A 103 7.44 -13.37 -2.75
C PHE A 103 7.33 -12.21 -3.75
N PRO A 104 6.79 -12.44 -4.96
CA PRO A 104 6.94 -11.50 -6.08
C PRO A 104 6.45 -10.08 -5.78
N VAL A 105 5.29 -9.89 -5.14
CA VAL A 105 4.78 -8.56 -4.83
C VAL A 105 5.66 -7.83 -3.82
N PHE A 106 6.21 -8.54 -2.83
CA PHE A 106 7.09 -7.93 -1.83
C PHE A 106 8.45 -7.58 -2.44
N ASN A 107 8.95 -8.40 -3.37
CA ASN A 107 10.15 -8.09 -4.13
C ASN A 107 9.97 -6.83 -4.97
N TRP A 108 8.83 -6.70 -5.64
CA TRP A 108 8.46 -5.49 -6.36
C TRP A 108 8.32 -4.29 -5.40
N CYS A 109 7.62 -4.45 -4.28
CA CYS A 109 7.46 -3.40 -3.29
C CYS A 109 8.81 -2.87 -2.81
N LYS A 110 9.76 -3.77 -2.51
CA LYS A 110 11.13 -3.40 -2.13
C LYS A 110 11.85 -2.59 -3.23
N SER A 111 11.57 -2.88 -4.50
CA SER A 111 12.16 -2.14 -5.63
C SER A 111 11.66 -0.71 -5.78
N LEU A 112 10.54 -0.34 -5.14
CA LEU A 112 10.03 1.03 -5.09
C LEU A 112 10.86 1.95 -4.18
N GLY A 113 11.70 1.38 -3.34
CA GLY A 113 12.56 2.09 -2.41
C GLY A 113 12.14 1.94 -0.94
N TYR A 114 12.91 2.58 -0.06
CA TYR A 114 12.69 2.50 1.38
C TYR A 114 11.36 3.15 1.78
N GLY A 115 10.65 2.51 2.71
CA GLY A 115 9.39 3.02 3.30
C GLY A 115 8.13 2.55 2.59
N TRP A 116 8.22 2.01 1.36
CA TRP A 116 7.08 1.39 0.71
C TRP A 116 6.77 0.01 1.30
N TYR A 117 5.48 -0.29 1.48
CA TYR A 117 5.02 -1.56 2.07
C TYR A 117 3.71 -2.04 1.43
N ILE A 118 3.39 -3.32 1.58
CA ILE A 118 2.10 -3.89 1.19
C ILE A 118 1.11 -3.65 2.33
N PRO A 119 -0.05 -3.02 2.08
CA PRO A 119 -0.99 -2.63 3.13
C PRO A 119 -1.52 -3.83 3.92
N SER A 120 -1.82 -3.61 5.20
CA SER A 120 -2.66 -4.53 5.97
C SER A 120 -4.11 -4.47 5.52
N ILE A 121 -4.95 -5.38 6.03
CA ILE A 121 -6.38 -5.42 5.66
C ILE A 121 -7.09 -4.11 6.06
N GLU A 122 -6.84 -3.59 7.28
CA GLU A 122 -7.50 -2.36 7.72
C GLU A 122 -7.01 -1.12 6.94
N GLN A 123 -5.72 -1.05 6.61
CA GLN A 123 -5.22 0.02 5.74
C GLN A 123 -5.82 -0.05 4.33
N LEU A 124 -6.01 -1.26 3.80
CA LEU A 124 -6.65 -1.44 2.51
C LEU A 124 -8.13 -1.04 2.56
N LYS A 125 -8.85 -1.36 3.64
CA LYS A 125 -10.22 -0.90 3.89
C LYS A 125 -10.30 0.63 3.93
N THR A 126 -9.37 1.30 4.61
CA THR A 126 -9.30 2.77 4.64
C THR A 126 -9.17 3.35 3.22
N PHE A 127 -8.30 2.77 2.37
CA PHE A 127 -8.22 3.20 0.99
C PHE A 127 -9.52 2.93 0.21
N VAL A 128 -10.16 1.77 0.42
CA VAL A 128 -11.43 1.43 -0.25
C VAL A 128 -12.52 2.44 0.13
N ASN A 129 -12.60 2.84 1.40
CA ASN A 129 -13.54 3.89 1.83
C ASN A 129 -13.30 5.21 1.11
N TYR A 130 -12.05 5.67 1.04
CA TYR A 130 -11.68 6.85 0.25
C TYR A 130 -12.08 6.68 -1.21
N TRP A 131 -11.75 5.55 -1.85
CA TRP A 131 -12.05 5.29 -3.25
C TRP A 131 -13.54 5.29 -3.55
N LEU A 132 -14.37 4.78 -2.61
CA LEU A 132 -15.84 4.81 -2.69
C LEU A 132 -16.44 6.19 -2.39
N GLY A 133 -15.68 7.14 -1.84
CA GLY A 133 -16.19 8.44 -1.41
C GLY A 133 -16.90 8.42 -0.05
N ASN A 134 -16.62 7.43 0.78
CA ASN A 134 -17.25 7.21 2.09
C ASN A 134 -16.36 7.73 3.25
N ASP A 135 -15.51 8.71 3.00
CA ASP A 135 -14.49 9.20 3.94
C ASP A 135 -15.03 9.72 5.28
N GLU A 136 -16.30 10.13 5.34
CA GLU A 136 -16.95 10.68 6.54
C GLU A 136 -17.81 9.64 7.26
N LEU A 137 -17.96 8.42 6.71
CA LEU A 137 -18.74 7.35 7.31
C LEU A 137 -17.79 6.34 7.94
N GLU A 138 -17.90 6.12 9.26
CA GLU A 138 -17.44 4.89 9.87
C GLU A 138 -18.27 3.73 9.30
N VAL A 139 -17.74 3.09 8.28
CA VAL A 139 -18.39 1.90 7.73
C VAL A 139 -18.10 0.76 8.69
N ASP A 140 -19.14 0.23 9.32
CA ASP A 140 -19.06 -1.00 10.11
C ASP A 140 -18.78 -2.18 9.15
N TRP A 141 -17.54 -2.65 9.22
CA TRP A 141 -17.05 -3.77 8.43
C TRP A 141 -17.42 -5.12 9.06
N GLY A 142 -18.59 -5.24 9.69
CA GLY A 142 -19.08 -6.50 10.22
C GLY A 142 -18.92 -7.67 9.25
N ASP A 143 -18.99 -8.90 9.75
CA ASP A 143 -18.80 -10.16 8.98
C ASP A 143 -19.85 -10.40 7.86
N GLU A 144 -20.75 -9.45 7.61
CA GLU A 144 -21.79 -9.55 6.59
C GLU A 144 -21.40 -8.86 5.29
N GLU A 145 -21.71 -9.50 4.16
CA GLU A 145 -21.64 -8.94 2.81
C GLU A 145 -22.36 -7.58 2.75
N PHE A 146 -21.59 -6.51 2.74
CA PHE A 146 -22.17 -5.17 2.65
C PHE A 146 -22.30 -4.78 1.17
N SER A 147 -23.50 -4.90 0.63
CA SER A 147 -23.83 -4.36 -0.69
C SER A 147 -24.39 -2.95 -0.55
N GLN A 148 -23.59 -1.94 -0.77
CA GLN A 148 -24.08 -0.58 -1.01
C GLN A 148 -24.19 -0.34 -2.52
N SER A 149 -25.40 -0.40 -3.05
CA SER A 149 -25.75 0.19 -4.34
C SER A 149 -26.10 1.66 -4.14
N ASN A 150 -25.11 2.52 -3.90
CA ASN A 150 -25.34 3.96 -3.93
C ASN A 150 -24.74 4.55 -5.20
N ASP A 151 -25.61 4.98 -6.08
CA ASP A 151 -25.31 5.68 -7.35
C ASP A 151 -24.39 6.92 -7.15
N SER A 152 -24.26 7.41 -5.91
CA SER A 152 -23.40 8.52 -5.53
C SER A 152 -21.90 8.16 -5.43
N SER A 153 -21.53 6.88 -5.24
CA SER A 153 -20.15 6.42 -5.13
C SER A 153 -19.45 6.31 -6.49
N ILE A 154 -20.20 6.06 -7.55
CA ILE A 154 -19.67 5.89 -8.93
C ILE A 154 -18.87 7.12 -9.39
N PRO A 155 -19.30 8.37 -9.19
CA PRO A 155 -18.54 9.54 -9.61
C PRO A 155 -17.17 9.65 -8.92
N HIS A 156 -17.07 9.31 -7.62
CA HIS A 156 -15.82 9.43 -6.87
C HIS A 156 -14.81 8.34 -7.27
N THR A 157 -15.24 7.09 -7.41
CA THR A 157 -14.40 5.99 -7.90
C THR A 157 -13.83 6.31 -9.27
N LYS A 158 -14.63 6.89 -10.17
CA LYS A 158 -14.18 7.33 -11.48
C LYS A 158 -13.12 8.42 -11.37
N LYS A 159 -13.34 9.45 -10.54
CA LYS A 159 -12.40 10.54 -10.33
C LYS A 159 -11.04 10.04 -9.84
N VAL A 160 -11.01 9.18 -8.83
CA VAL A 160 -9.78 8.61 -8.30
C VAL A 160 -9.05 7.78 -9.36
N ASN A 161 -9.78 6.95 -10.10
CA ASN A 161 -9.21 6.14 -11.16
C ASN A 161 -8.67 6.99 -12.32
N ASP A 162 -9.35 8.07 -12.70
CA ASP A 162 -8.88 9.01 -13.73
C ASP A 162 -7.58 9.70 -13.29
N ILE A 163 -7.46 10.12 -12.02
CA ILE A 163 -6.22 10.67 -11.46
C ILE A 163 -5.09 9.64 -11.61
N MET A 164 -5.32 8.40 -11.18
CA MET A 164 -4.30 7.34 -11.25
C MET A 164 -3.86 7.06 -12.70
N MET A 165 -4.78 7.01 -13.65
CA MET A 165 -4.49 6.78 -15.06
C MET A 165 -3.72 7.95 -15.68
N ASN A 166 -4.10 9.19 -15.39
CA ASN A 166 -3.42 10.40 -15.87
C ASN A 166 -1.97 10.47 -15.39
N GLU A 167 -1.67 9.89 -14.22
CA GLU A 167 -0.33 9.79 -13.66
C GLU A 167 0.47 8.57 -14.16
N GLY A 168 -0.04 7.89 -15.18
CA GLY A 168 0.61 6.73 -15.82
C GLY A 168 0.50 5.44 -15.03
N GLY A 169 -0.46 5.39 -14.10
CA GLY A 169 -0.81 4.20 -13.32
C GLY A 169 -1.89 3.36 -13.99
N ILE A 170 -2.48 2.48 -13.19
CA ILE A 170 -3.64 1.69 -13.59
C ILE A 170 -4.78 1.96 -12.60
N PRO A 171 -6.04 1.90 -13.04
CA PRO A 171 -7.17 2.15 -12.15
C PRO A 171 -7.20 1.15 -10.98
N PHE A 172 -7.76 1.56 -9.85
CA PHE A 172 -8.08 0.64 -8.77
C PHE A 172 -9.26 -0.23 -9.21
N LEU A 173 -9.07 -1.52 -9.18
CA LEU A 173 -10.00 -2.55 -9.65
C LEU A 173 -9.98 -3.74 -8.69
N ASN A 174 -10.69 -4.80 -9.05
CA ASN A 174 -10.75 -6.06 -8.31
C ASN A 174 -9.40 -6.69 -8.03
N GLY A 175 -9.36 -7.54 -7.01
CA GLY A 175 -8.25 -8.42 -6.74
C GLY A 175 -7.07 -7.76 -6.06
N VAL A 176 -7.28 -6.62 -5.35
CA VAL A 176 -6.22 -6.02 -4.53
C VAL A 176 -6.11 -6.77 -3.22
N PHE A 177 -4.93 -7.29 -2.93
CA PHE A 177 -4.70 -8.11 -1.74
C PHE A 177 -3.92 -7.36 -0.66
N SER A 178 -4.19 -7.75 0.59
CA SER A 178 -3.49 -7.22 1.78
C SER A 178 -2.21 -8.00 2.08
N SER A 179 -1.37 -7.47 2.97
CA SER A 179 -0.25 -8.20 3.56
C SER A 179 -0.65 -9.06 4.75
N THR A 180 -1.88 -8.92 5.24
CA THR A 180 -2.34 -9.67 6.40
C THR A 180 -2.58 -11.13 6.04
N VAL A 181 -1.94 -12.02 6.79
CA VAL A 181 -2.05 -13.48 6.63
C VAL A 181 -2.74 -14.05 7.86
N SER A 182 -3.86 -14.74 7.66
CA SER A 182 -4.60 -15.42 8.72
C SER A 182 -3.83 -16.61 9.29
N LYS A 183 -4.27 -17.15 10.44
CA LYS A 183 -3.70 -18.38 11.03
C LYS A 183 -3.76 -19.55 10.08
N ASP A 184 -4.77 -19.61 9.23
CA ASP A 184 -4.95 -20.63 8.19
C ASP A 184 -4.16 -20.36 6.91
N LYS A 185 -3.23 -19.39 6.98
CA LYS A 185 -2.37 -18.98 5.86
C LYS A 185 -3.18 -18.48 4.64
N LYS A 186 -4.28 -17.79 4.88
CA LYS A 186 -5.05 -17.11 3.85
C LYS A 186 -4.74 -15.63 3.85
N VAL A 187 -4.94 -15.00 2.71
CA VAL A 187 -4.74 -13.56 2.46
C VAL A 187 -6.07 -12.96 2.06
N SER A 188 -6.43 -11.83 2.66
CA SER A 188 -7.64 -11.11 2.31
C SER A 188 -7.46 -10.34 1.01
N VAL A 189 -8.38 -10.50 0.08
CA VAL A 189 -8.41 -9.87 -1.24
C VAL A 189 -9.68 -9.04 -1.37
N PHE A 190 -9.54 -7.79 -1.80
CA PHE A 190 -10.66 -6.92 -2.15
C PHE A 190 -11.22 -7.32 -3.51
N GLU A 191 -12.52 -7.52 -3.57
CA GLU A 191 -13.27 -7.85 -4.79
C GLU A 191 -14.37 -6.82 -5.01
N TYR A 192 -14.51 -6.32 -6.22
CA TYR A 192 -15.53 -5.37 -6.63
C TYR A 192 -16.27 -5.89 -7.86
N ASN A 193 -17.58 -6.00 -7.76
CA ASN A 193 -18.45 -6.39 -8.87
C ASN A 193 -18.94 -5.14 -9.60
N LYS A 194 -18.48 -4.95 -10.83
CA LYS A 194 -18.85 -3.79 -11.65
C LYS A 194 -20.32 -3.82 -12.12
N THR A 195 -20.97 -4.98 -12.07
CA THR A 195 -22.33 -5.14 -12.60
C THR A 195 -23.37 -4.56 -11.64
N ASP A 196 -23.18 -4.76 -10.35
CA ASP A 196 -24.12 -4.34 -9.31
C ASP A 196 -23.52 -3.35 -8.29
N GLY A 197 -22.22 -3.03 -8.43
CA GLY A 197 -21.50 -2.12 -7.52
C GLY A 197 -21.19 -2.75 -6.16
N SER A 198 -21.47 -4.03 -5.96
CA SER A 198 -21.15 -4.72 -4.71
C SER A 198 -19.66 -4.94 -4.56
N TRP A 199 -19.19 -5.03 -3.33
CA TRP A 199 -17.81 -5.31 -3.02
C TRP A 199 -17.69 -6.11 -1.72
N SER A 200 -16.61 -6.86 -1.60
CA SER A 200 -16.34 -7.69 -0.43
C SER A 200 -14.83 -7.90 -0.24
N PHE A 201 -14.48 -8.45 0.92
CA PHE A 201 -13.15 -9.01 1.14
C PHE A 201 -13.29 -10.53 1.27
N SER A 202 -12.57 -11.26 0.44
CA SER A 202 -12.53 -12.72 0.47
C SER A 202 -11.17 -13.23 0.93
N ASP A 203 -11.16 -14.32 1.69
CA ASP A 203 -9.94 -15.00 2.13
C ASP A 203 -9.52 -16.07 1.14
N VAL A 204 -8.40 -15.86 0.48
CA VAL A 204 -7.88 -16.76 -0.56
C VAL A 204 -6.54 -17.37 -0.19
N SER A 205 -6.24 -18.54 -0.76
CA SER A 205 -4.89 -19.10 -0.65
C SER A 205 -3.88 -18.20 -1.37
N PRO A 206 -2.75 -17.84 -0.73
CA PRO A 206 -1.73 -16.97 -1.32
C PRO A 206 -1.17 -17.45 -2.66
N THR A 207 -1.17 -18.76 -2.88
CA THR A 207 -0.72 -19.38 -4.15
C THR A 207 -1.79 -19.36 -5.26
N LYS A 208 -3.03 -19.00 -4.93
CA LYS A 208 -4.14 -18.83 -5.90
C LYS A 208 -4.32 -17.39 -6.36
N ILE A 209 -3.57 -16.44 -5.78
CA ILE A 209 -3.57 -15.05 -6.23
C ILE A 209 -2.93 -15.01 -7.62
N ASP A 210 -3.71 -14.67 -8.62
CA ASP A 210 -3.40 -14.87 -10.04
C ASP A 210 -3.40 -13.54 -10.83
N LYS A 211 -3.47 -13.66 -12.16
CA LYS A 211 -3.43 -12.53 -13.11
C LYS A 211 -4.58 -11.51 -12.96
N TYR A 212 -5.65 -11.85 -12.26
CA TYR A 212 -6.77 -10.93 -12.00
C TYR A 212 -6.55 -10.09 -10.74
N SER A 213 -5.58 -10.49 -9.92
CA SER A 213 -5.20 -9.78 -8.71
C SER A 213 -4.04 -8.82 -8.95
N VAL A 214 -3.96 -7.78 -8.13
CA VAL A 214 -2.90 -6.77 -8.21
C VAL A 214 -2.37 -6.45 -6.82
N GLY A 215 -1.05 -6.24 -6.73
CA GLY A 215 -0.41 -5.69 -5.55
C GLY A 215 -0.34 -4.17 -5.62
N ARG A 216 -0.69 -3.49 -4.54
CA ARG A 216 -0.50 -2.06 -4.35
C ARG A 216 0.45 -1.82 -3.19
N ALA A 217 1.31 -0.84 -3.30
CA ALA A 217 2.18 -0.44 -2.20
C ALA A 217 1.68 0.86 -1.60
N PHE A 218 1.79 0.97 -0.27
CA PHE A 218 1.47 2.16 0.51
C PHE A 218 2.75 2.78 1.05
N TYR A 219 2.68 4.05 1.38
CA TYR A 219 3.77 4.81 1.98
C TYR A 219 3.18 5.82 2.98
N ASP A 220 3.75 5.84 4.19
CA ASP A 220 3.41 6.84 5.21
C ASP A 220 4.43 7.97 5.16
N PHE A 221 3.95 9.22 5.12
CA PHE A 221 4.75 10.44 5.04
C PHE A 221 4.51 11.37 6.22
#